data_1bd0e2f65dc80c058f07a5908b334ae9
#
_entry.id   1bd0e2f65dc80c058f07a5908b334ae9
#
_cell.length_a   1.000
_cell.length_b   1.000
_cell.length_c   1.000
_cell.angle_alpha   90.00
_cell.angle_beta   90.00
_cell.angle_gamma   90.00
#
_symmetry.space_group_name_H-M   'P 1'
#
loop_
_entity.id
_entity.type
_entity.pdbx_description
1 polymer ?
#
loop_
_entity_poly.entity_id
_entity_poly.type
_entity_poly.pdbx_seq_one_letter_code
_entity_poly.pdbx_strand_id
1 'polypeptide(L)'
;MLQIKVINKGHQQLPAYATPQSAGMDLRANLDSPVVIKPMERRLIGTGLHIALPVGYEAQIRPRSGLALKHGITVLNTPGTVDADYRGEIMVLLVNLSDADFTVNDGERIAQMVIAQHEQGEFLVVSELDEAERGEGGYGHTGVN
;
A
#
# COMPACT_ATOMS: atom_id res chain seq x y z
N MET A 1 -2.10 14.38 17.59
CA MET A 1 -1.56 13.60 16.46
C MET A 1 -1.57 12.13 16.85
N LEU A 2 -1.97 11.23 15.94
CA LEU A 2 -2.00 9.79 16.20
C LEU A 2 -0.58 9.26 16.42
N GLN A 3 -0.37 8.50 17.48
CA GLN A 3 0.92 7.87 17.77
C GLN A 3 0.92 6.42 17.29
N ILE A 4 1.94 6.06 16.52
CA ILE A 4 2.15 4.70 16.01
C ILE A 4 3.45 4.16 16.61
N LYS A 5 3.37 3.03 17.31
CA LYS A 5 4.58 2.36 17.81
C LYS A 5 5.30 1.71 16.63
N VAL A 6 6.62 1.86 16.58
CA VAL A 6 7.46 1.33 15.51
C VAL A 6 8.71 0.68 16.06
N ILE A 7 9.12 -0.44 15.45
CA ILE A 7 10.45 -1.02 15.58
C ILE A 7 11.08 -0.96 14.19
N ASN A 8 12.23 -0.33 14.09
CA ASN A 8 13.04 -0.34 12.89
C ASN A 8 14.18 -1.32 13.06
N LYS A 9 14.15 -2.44 12.36
CA LYS A 9 15.21 -3.43 12.29
C LYS A 9 16.11 -3.24 11.06
N GLY A 10 15.73 -2.31 10.18
CA GLY A 10 16.53 -1.94 9.03
C GLY A 10 17.51 -0.80 9.33
N HIS A 11 18.22 -0.37 8.31
CA HIS A 11 19.19 0.73 8.38
C HIS A 11 18.69 2.02 7.73
N GLN A 12 17.47 2.02 7.17
CA GLN A 12 16.86 3.19 6.58
C GLN A 12 16.23 4.09 7.66
N GLN A 13 16.09 5.38 7.35
CA GLN A 13 15.38 6.33 8.21
C GLN A 13 13.87 5.96 8.30
N LEU A 14 13.25 6.32 9.42
CA LEU A 14 11.80 6.18 9.57
C LEU A 14 11.06 7.00 8.50
N PRO A 15 9.93 6.49 7.99
CA PRO A 15 9.07 7.24 7.10
C PRO A 15 8.61 8.56 7.73
N ALA A 16 8.55 9.59 6.91
CA ALA A 16 8.05 10.91 7.32
C ALA A 16 7.17 11.50 6.22
N TYR A 17 6.25 12.37 6.61
CA TYR A 17 5.46 13.15 5.66
C TYR A 17 6.35 14.20 4.99
N ALA A 18 6.32 14.27 3.66
CA ALA A 18 7.14 15.23 2.90
C ALA A 18 6.68 16.68 3.10
N THR A 19 5.38 16.88 3.34
CA THR A 19 4.77 18.19 3.61
C THR A 19 3.72 18.06 4.71
N PRO A 20 3.32 19.16 5.38
CA PRO A 20 2.30 19.13 6.44
C PRO A 20 0.92 18.58 5.98
N GLN A 21 0.64 18.59 4.67
CA GLN A 21 -0.61 18.11 4.09
C GLN A 21 -0.47 16.80 3.33
N SER A 22 0.71 16.16 3.36
CA SER A 22 0.89 14.84 2.76
C SER A 22 0.04 13.79 3.48
N ALA A 23 -0.69 12.97 2.72
CA ALA A 23 -1.44 11.83 3.27
C ALA A 23 -0.56 10.58 3.41
N GLY A 24 0.47 10.43 2.58
CA GLY A 24 1.35 9.27 2.54
C GLY A 24 2.77 9.59 2.98
N MET A 25 3.41 8.60 3.58
CA MET A 25 4.83 8.59 3.92
C MET A 25 5.55 7.61 2.97
N ASP A 26 6.65 8.03 2.36
CA ASP A 26 7.44 7.15 1.50
C ASP A 26 8.05 5.98 2.29
N LEU A 27 7.90 4.77 1.75
CA LEU A 27 8.59 3.56 2.21
C LEU A 27 9.83 3.31 1.35
N ARG A 28 10.94 3.03 2.03
CA ARG A 28 12.23 2.74 1.38
C ARG A 28 12.54 1.25 1.40
N ALA A 29 13.16 0.79 0.32
CA ALA A 29 13.74 -0.55 0.28
C ALA A 29 14.88 -0.65 1.30
N ASN A 30 14.89 -1.73 2.07
CA ASN A 30 15.97 -2.09 2.98
C ASN A 30 16.61 -3.38 2.47
N LEU A 31 17.70 -3.23 1.74
CA LEU A 31 18.34 -4.31 0.97
C LEU A 31 19.84 -4.36 1.26
N ASP A 32 20.39 -5.58 1.30
CA ASP A 32 21.84 -5.83 1.35
C ASP A 32 22.49 -5.73 -0.03
N SER A 33 21.70 -5.96 -1.09
CA SER A 33 22.15 -5.88 -2.49
C SER A 33 20.97 -5.50 -3.40
N PRO A 34 21.24 -4.89 -4.58
CA PRO A 34 20.19 -4.54 -5.53
C PRO A 34 19.35 -5.75 -5.96
N VAL A 35 18.05 -5.53 -6.16
CA VAL A 35 17.10 -6.53 -6.64
C VAL A 35 16.61 -6.15 -8.02
N VAL A 36 16.81 -7.04 -9.00
CA VAL A 36 16.25 -6.86 -10.35
C VAL A 36 14.88 -7.49 -10.44
N ILE A 37 13.92 -6.75 -10.98
CA ILE A 37 12.55 -7.20 -11.28
C ILE A 37 12.39 -7.18 -12.79
N LYS A 38 12.31 -8.36 -13.38
CA LYS A 38 12.12 -8.52 -14.84
C LYS A 38 10.70 -8.16 -15.25
N PRO A 39 10.43 -7.90 -16.54
CA PRO A 39 9.07 -7.72 -17.04
C PRO A 39 8.11 -8.83 -16.57
N MET A 40 6.95 -8.45 -16.07
CA MET A 40 5.90 -9.31 -15.50
C MET A 40 6.31 -10.09 -14.23
N GLU A 41 7.50 -9.85 -13.70
CA GLU A 41 7.94 -10.43 -12.45
C GLU A 41 7.43 -9.62 -11.24
N ARG A 42 7.17 -10.33 -10.13
CA ARG A 42 6.89 -9.72 -8.83
C ARG A 42 7.98 -10.06 -7.82
N ARG A 43 8.29 -9.10 -6.95
CA ARG A 43 9.27 -9.26 -5.87
C ARG A 43 8.74 -8.64 -4.59
N LEU A 44 8.93 -9.36 -3.49
CA LEU A 44 8.65 -8.87 -2.15
C LEU A 44 9.89 -8.15 -1.61
N ILE A 45 9.77 -6.86 -1.30
CA ILE A 45 10.86 -5.99 -0.85
C ILE A 45 10.64 -5.62 0.60
N GLY A 46 11.62 -5.90 1.45
CA GLY A 46 11.60 -5.55 2.86
C GLY A 46 11.82 -4.06 3.10
N THR A 47 11.27 -3.56 4.19
CA THR A 47 11.48 -2.18 4.68
C THR A 47 12.22 -2.11 6.01
N GLY A 48 12.36 -3.25 6.71
CA GLY A 48 12.88 -3.33 8.07
C GLY A 48 11.94 -2.81 9.15
N LEU A 49 10.73 -2.36 8.79
CA LEU A 49 9.79 -1.70 9.69
C LEU A 49 8.75 -2.69 10.22
N HIS A 50 8.51 -2.63 11.54
CA HIS A 50 7.41 -3.29 12.22
C HIS A 50 6.61 -2.23 12.97
N ILE A 51 5.29 -2.22 12.82
CA ILE A 51 4.42 -1.22 13.45
C ILE A 51 3.33 -1.87 14.29
N ALA A 52 2.79 -1.11 15.22
CA ALA A 52 1.56 -1.41 15.92
C ALA A 52 0.64 -0.20 15.82
N LEU A 53 -0.45 -0.37 15.09
CA LEU A 53 -1.48 0.66 14.94
C LEU A 53 -2.47 0.60 16.10
N PRO A 54 -3.06 1.73 16.49
CA PRO A 54 -4.22 1.72 17.37
C PRO A 54 -5.42 0.99 16.74
N VAL A 55 -6.27 0.41 17.58
CA VAL A 55 -7.54 -0.21 17.13
C VAL A 55 -8.38 0.80 16.35
N GLY A 56 -9.01 0.37 15.26
CA GLY A 56 -9.79 1.21 14.36
C GLY A 56 -8.97 1.93 13.29
N TYR A 57 -7.67 1.60 13.16
CA TYR A 57 -6.80 2.12 12.12
C TYR A 57 -6.13 1.00 11.34
N GLU A 58 -5.90 1.26 10.05
CA GLU A 58 -5.10 0.45 9.15
C GLU A 58 -3.95 1.25 8.55
N ALA A 59 -2.93 0.60 8.04
CA ALA A 59 -2.00 1.21 7.11
C ALA A 59 -2.21 0.63 5.71
N GLN A 60 -2.33 1.51 4.71
CA GLN A 60 -2.48 1.13 3.32
C GLN A 60 -1.16 1.34 2.59
N ILE A 61 -0.66 0.27 1.96
CA ILE A 61 0.54 0.32 1.13
C ILE A 61 0.12 0.56 -0.31
N ARG A 62 0.47 1.73 -0.83
CA ARG A 62 0.08 2.22 -2.15
C ARG A 62 1.30 2.44 -3.03
N PRO A 63 1.16 2.33 -4.38
CA PRO A 63 2.26 2.63 -5.29
C PRO A 63 2.61 4.13 -5.29
N ARG A 64 3.78 4.43 -5.82
CA ARG A 64 4.21 5.80 -6.11
C ARG A 64 3.92 6.13 -7.58
N SER A 65 3.26 7.25 -7.81
CA SER A 65 2.86 7.69 -9.16
C SER A 65 4.03 7.81 -10.13
N GLY A 66 5.18 8.29 -9.64
CA GLY A 66 6.38 8.43 -10.47
C GLY A 66 6.96 7.11 -10.94
N LEU A 67 6.98 6.07 -10.09
CA LEU A 67 7.43 4.73 -10.47
C LEU A 67 6.43 4.08 -11.44
N ALA A 68 5.15 4.23 -11.19
CA ALA A 68 4.09 3.70 -12.05
C ALA A 68 4.17 4.30 -13.46
N LEU A 69 4.24 5.63 -13.56
CA LEU A 69 4.25 6.32 -14.84
C LEU A 69 5.54 6.10 -15.64
N LYS A 70 6.71 6.22 -14.99
CA LYS A 70 8.00 6.22 -15.69
C LYS A 70 8.58 4.83 -15.91
N HIS A 71 8.25 3.88 -15.03
CA HIS A 71 8.89 2.56 -15.01
C HIS A 71 7.90 1.40 -15.03
N GLY A 72 6.59 1.66 -15.02
CA GLY A 72 5.58 0.59 -14.98
C GLY A 72 5.62 -0.23 -13.69
N ILE A 73 6.22 0.30 -12.61
CA ILE A 73 6.33 -0.39 -11.32
C ILE A 73 5.17 -0.01 -10.42
N THR A 74 4.48 -1.00 -9.90
CA THR A 74 3.36 -0.79 -8.98
C THR A 74 3.39 -1.82 -7.84
N VAL A 75 2.52 -1.64 -6.86
CA VAL A 75 2.29 -2.60 -5.78
C VAL A 75 1.19 -3.55 -6.25
N LEU A 76 1.49 -4.84 -6.38
CA LEU A 76 0.59 -5.81 -7.01
C LEU A 76 -0.75 -5.94 -6.29
N ASN A 77 -0.76 -5.92 -4.96
CA ASN A 77 -1.96 -6.03 -4.12
C ASN A 77 -2.52 -4.68 -3.67
N THR A 78 -2.22 -3.60 -4.40
CA THR A 78 -2.63 -2.24 -3.99
C THR A 78 -4.16 -2.08 -3.92
N PRO A 79 -4.69 -1.38 -2.89
CA PRO A 79 -4.01 -0.94 -1.68
C PRO A 79 -3.73 -2.11 -0.73
N GLY A 80 -2.44 -2.36 -0.44
CA GLY A 80 -2.05 -3.42 0.51
C GLY A 80 -2.51 -3.06 1.92
N THR A 81 -3.17 -3.98 2.61
CA THR A 81 -3.71 -3.75 3.96
C THR A 81 -2.73 -4.23 5.02
N VAL A 82 -2.42 -3.37 5.99
CA VAL A 82 -1.71 -3.71 7.22
C VAL A 82 -2.64 -3.48 8.39
N ASP A 83 -3.08 -4.56 8.99
CA ASP A 83 -4.03 -4.55 10.10
C ASP A 83 -3.40 -4.05 11.41
N ALA A 84 -4.22 -3.55 12.33
CA ALA A 84 -3.75 -3.00 13.61
C ALA A 84 -3.01 -4.03 14.48
N ASP A 85 -3.35 -5.30 14.37
CA ASP A 85 -2.76 -6.42 15.11
C ASP A 85 -1.62 -7.14 14.37
N TYR A 86 -1.29 -6.74 13.14
CA TYR A 86 -0.12 -7.25 12.43
C TYR A 86 1.17 -6.81 13.13
N ARG A 87 2.11 -7.74 13.35
CA ARG A 87 3.42 -7.48 14.00
C ARG A 87 4.61 -7.89 13.16
N GLY A 88 4.35 -8.43 11.96
CA GLY A 88 5.40 -8.76 11.00
C GLY A 88 6.06 -7.53 10.41
N GLU A 89 7.09 -7.76 9.61
CA GLU A 89 7.74 -6.71 8.83
C GLU A 89 6.78 -6.18 7.76
N ILE A 90 6.75 -4.86 7.58
CA ILE A 90 6.08 -4.25 6.44
C ILE A 90 6.92 -4.55 5.21
N MET A 91 6.36 -5.33 4.32
CA MET A 91 6.98 -5.67 3.04
C MET A 91 6.14 -5.14 1.88
N VAL A 92 6.80 -4.73 0.81
CA VAL A 92 6.16 -4.18 -0.39
C VAL A 92 6.24 -5.20 -1.52
N LEU A 93 5.09 -5.65 -2.02
CA LEU A 93 5.01 -6.56 -3.15
C LEU A 93 4.98 -5.77 -4.46
N LEU A 94 6.15 -5.55 -5.05
CA LEU A 94 6.29 -4.86 -6.33
C LEU A 94 6.05 -5.80 -7.50
N VAL A 95 5.48 -5.27 -8.58
CA VAL A 95 5.37 -5.92 -9.89
C VAL A 95 5.86 -4.96 -10.97
N ASN A 96 6.57 -5.50 -11.96
CA ASN A 96 7.05 -4.76 -13.13
C ASN A 96 6.14 -5.05 -14.32
N LEU A 97 5.34 -4.06 -14.71
CA LEU A 97 4.43 -4.11 -15.85
C LEU A 97 5.02 -3.45 -17.11
N SER A 98 6.32 -3.12 -17.10
CA SER A 98 7.03 -2.59 -18.27
C SER A 98 7.66 -3.72 -19.08
N ASP A 99 8.31 -3.36 -20.18
CA ASP A 99 9.05 -4.26 -21.08
C ASP A 99 10.57 -4.31 -20.81
N ALA A 100 11.04 -3.59 -19.78
CA ALA A 100 12.45 -3.52 -19.40
C ALA A 100 12.67 -3.98 -17.95
N ASP A 101 13.87 -4.49 -17.66
CA ASP A 101 14.28 -4.79 -16.30
C ASP A 101 14.28 -3.52 -15.43
N PHE A 102 13.79 -3.64 -14.19
CA PHE A 102 13.85 -2.58 -13.20
C PHE A 102 14.70 -3.02 -12.00
N THR A 103 15.69 -2.23 -11.64
CA THR A 103 16.55 -2.50 -10.49
C THR A 103 16.13 -1.65 -9.31
N VAL A 104 15.80 -2.30 -8.20
CA VAL A 104 15.57 -1.67 -6.91
C VAL A 104 16.88 -1.64 -6.15
N ASN A 105 17.36 -0.44 -5.82
CA ASN A 105 18.56 -0.26 -4.99
C ASN A 105 18.16 0.00 -3.53
N ASP A 106 19.11 -0.24 -2.62
CA ASP A 106 18.92 0.05 -1.21
C ASP A 106 18.59 1.54 -0.99
N GLY A 107 17.65 1.82 -0.10
CA GLY A 107 17.19 3.17 0.23
C GLY A 107 16.25 3.82 -0.77
N GLU A 108 15.99 3.20 -1.93
CA GLU A 108 15.03 3.74 -2.90
C GLU A 108 13.61 3.76 -2.34
N ARG A 109 12.86 4.82 -2.67
CA ARG A 109 11.44 4.98 -2.30
C ARG A 109 10.59 4.15 -3.25
N ILE A 110 10.07 3.03 -2.77
CA ILE A 110 9.39 2.01 -3.59
C ILE A 110 7.86 2.03 -3.48
N ALA A 111 7.33 2.59 -2.41
CA ALA A 111 5.90 2.68 -2.14
C ALA A 111 5.62 3.86 -1.22
N GLN A 112 4.36 4.08 -0.87
CA GLN A 112 3.94 5.00 0.18
C GLN A 112 2.96 4.32 1.13
N MET A 113 3.01 4.69 2.40
CA MET A 113 2.12 4.21 3.45
C MET A 113 1.16 5.32 3.86
N VAL A 114 -0.13 5.03 3.84
CA VAL A 114 -1.21 5.94 4.29
C VAL A 114 -1.86 5.33 5.51
N ILE A 115 -1.99 6.10 6.58
CA ILE A 115 -2.73 5.69 7.78
C ILE A 115 -4.18 6.14 7.63
N ALA A 116 -5.10 5.18 7.74
CA ALA A 116 -6.54 5.42 7.60
C ALA A 116 -7.32 4.85 8.78
N GLN A 117 -8.40 5.52 9.14
CA GLN A 117 -9.40 4.98 10.04
C GLN A 117 -10.33 4.07 9.25
N HIS A 118 -10.81 3.00 9.85
CA HIS A 118 -11.74 2.06 9.23
C HIS A 118 -12.83 1.65 10.21
N GLU A 119 -13.95 1.16 9.65
CA GLU A 119 -15.02 0.51 10.39
C GLU A 119 -15.01 -1.00 10.14
N GLN A 120 -15.48 -1.77 11.11
CA GLN A 120 -15.76 -3.19 10.95
C GLN A 120 -17.26 -3.39 10.80
N GLY A 121 -17.69 -4.02 9.70
CA GLY A 121 -19.09 -4.34 9.46
C GLY A 121 -19.46 -5.73 9.95
N GLU A 122 -20.64 -5.88 10.53
CA GLU A 122 -21.28 -7.16 10.83
C GLU A 122 -22.42 -7.39 9.84
N PHE A 123 -22.49 -8.58 9.24
CA PHE A 123 -23.54 -8.93 8.31
C PHE A 123 -24.83 -9.31 9.05
N LEU A 124 -25.90 -8.55 8.80
CA LEU A 124 -27.26 -8.92 9.17
C LEU A 124 -27.92 -9.62 7.96
N VAL A 125 -28.17 -10.92 8.08
CA VAL A 125 -28.85 -11.68 7.02
C VAL A 125 -30.34 -11.30 6.97
N VAL A 126 -30.79 -10.81 5.83
CA VAL A 126 -32.17 -10.42 5.55
C VAL A 126 -32.69 -11.15 4.32
N SER A 127 -34.01 -11.22 4.14
CA SER A 127 -34.62 -11.80 2.94
C SER A 127 -34.73 -10.82 1.79
N GLU A 128 -34.76 -9.52 2.08
CA GLU A 128 -34.94 -8.46 1.09
C GLU A 128 -34.07 -7.26 1.49
N LEU A 129 -33.60 -6.50 0.51
CA LEU A 129 -32.92 -5.22 0.70
C LEU A 129 -33.87 -4.08 0.36
N ASP A 130 -33.63 -2.91 0.96
CA ASP A 130 -34.36 -1.69 0.66
C ASP A 130 -34.20 -1.31 -0.82
N GLU A 131 -35.26 -0.71 -1.39
CA GLU A 131 -35.20 -0.14 -2.73
C GLU A 131 -34.23 1.05 -2.76
N ALA A 132 -33.47 1.18 -3.83
CA ALA A 132 -32.57 2.30 -4.08
C ALA A 132 -32.71 2.78 -5.52
N GLU A 133 -32.52 4.08 -5.76
CA GLU A 133 -32.60 4.70 -7.07
C GLU A 133 -31.70 4.01 -8.12
N ARG A 134 -30.50 3.58 -7.71
CA ARG A 134 -29.56 2.86 -8.56
C ARG A 134 -30.01 1.40 -8.83
N GLY A 135 -30.73 0.77 -7.88
CA GLY A 135 -31.14 -0.63 -7.94
C GLY A 135 -29.95 -1.56 -8.20
N GLU A 136 -30.08 -2.50 -9.15
CA GLU A 136 -29.05 -3.47 -9.54
C GLU A 136 -28.03 -2.95 -10.56
N GLY A 137 -28.06 -1.67 -10.91
CA GLY A 137 -27.19 -1.06 -11.91
C GLY A 137 -25.72 -1.10 -11.52
N GLY A 138 -24.89 -1.84 -12.28
CA GLY A 138 -23.45 -1.96 -12.12
C GLY A 138 -22.69 -1.81 -13.44
N TYR A 139 -21.38 -2.02 -13.44
CA TYR A 139 -20.51 -2.18 -14.62
C TYR A 139 -20.79 -1.22 -15.79
N GLY A 140 -20.76 0.11 -15.52
CA GLY A 140 -21.00 1.12 -16.54
C GLY A 140 -22.44 1.59 -16.63
N HIS A 141 -23.27 1.35 -15.61
CA HIS A 141 -24.65 1.82 -15.51
C HIS A 141 -24.82 3.32 -15.83
N THR A 142 -23.85 4.17 -15.47
CA THR A 142 -23.87 5.61 -15.75
C THR A 142 -23.33 5.97 -17.14
N GLY A 143 -22.89 5.01 -17.96
CA GLY A 143 -22.32 5.23 -19.29
C GLY A 143 -20.90 5.82 -19.23
N VAL A 144 -20.39 6.19 -20.39
CA VAL A 144 -19.07 6.81 -20.59
C VAL A 144 -19.17 8.27 -21.09
N ASN A 145 -20.39 8.84 -21.15
CA ASN A 145 -20.66 10.22 -21.56
C ASN A 145 -21.25 11.00 -20.41
#